data_b2d4ecd808ec31f2a03367595ccc8149
#
_entry.id   b2d4ecd808ec31f2a03367595ccc8149
#
_cell.length_a   1.000
_cell.length_b   1.000
_cell.length_c   1.000
_cell.angle_alpha   90.00
_cell.angle_beta   90.00
_cell.angle_gamma   90.00
#
_symmetry.space_group_name_H-M   'P 1'
#
loop_
_entity.id
_entity.type
_entity.pdbx_description
1 polymer ?
#
loop_
_entity_poly.entity_id
_entity_poly.type
_entity_poly.pdbx_seq_one_letter_code
_entity_poly.pdbx_strand_id
1 'polypeptide(L)'
;YERGVPNHTLHAILQKNVRIPDILMGDLHGQVAAGHVGQQRFIELLETYGVSVVMEAIQELMDRAEAMTRARLSEIPDGSYTCIDYLDNDGVDLDRRIAIQATVTIKGSELYCDFTGTSPQVRGPLNCVPTAAIAGAYYVVRTITDPTVPNNSGCYRSVHLHLPEGTVVNPRPPAAVNARTAT
;
A
#
# COMPACT_ATOMS: atom_id res chain seq x y z
N TYR A 1 -16.44 -15.92 1.80
CA TYR A 1 -16.20 -17.31 2.19
C TYR A 1 -16.32 -17.43 3.70
N GLU A 2 -16.99 -18.47 4.14
CA GLU A 2 -17.07 -18.83 5.56
C GLU A 2 -16.50 -20.23 5.73
N ARG A 3 -15.40 -20.35 6.46
CA ARG A 3 -14.67 -21.63 6.66
C ARG A 3 -14.38 -22.37 5.33
N GLY A 4 -13.99 -21.64 4.31
CA GLY A 4 -13.70 -22.18 2.98
C GLY A 4 -14.91 -22.37 2.05
N VAL A 5 -16.13 -22.17 2.52
CA VAL A 5 -17.36 -22.31 1.72
C VAL A 5 -17.77 -20.93 1.15
N PRO A 6 -18.05 -20.83 -0.16
CA PRO A 6 -18.53 -19.58 -0.74
C PRO A 6 -19.86 -19.12 -0.13
N ASN A 7 -19.95 -17.84 0.27
CA ASN A 7 -21.21 -17.24 0.65
C ASN A 7 -21.94 -16.77 -0.62
N HIS A 8 -22.85 -17.58 -1.11
CA HIS A 8 -23.56 -17.33 -2.37
C HIS A 8 -24.39 -16.05 -2.36
N THR A 9 -24.97 -15.68 -1.19
CA THR A 9 -25.73 -14.44 -1.07
C THR A 9 -24.83 -13.22 -1.23
N LEU A 10 -23.67 -13.22 -0.59
CA LEU A 10 -22.70 -12.15 -0.73
C LEU A 10 -22.15 -12.05 -2.17
N HIS A 11 -21.84 -13.19 -2.79
CA HIS A 11 -21.41 -13.22 -4.19
C HIS A 11 -22.49 -12.64 -5.12
N ALA A 12 -23.77 -13.00 -4.92
CA ALA A 12 -24.87 -12.46 -5.71
C ALA A 12 -25.03 -10.95 -5.54
N ILE A 13 -24.85 -10.43 -4.31
CA ILE A 13 -24.85 -8.98 -4.04
C ILE A 13 -23.69 -8.30 -4.78
N LEU A 14 -22.47 -8.83 -4.69
CA LEU A 14 -21.31 -8.27 -5.38
C LEU A 14 -21.53 -8.24 -6.90
N GLN A 15 -21.96 -9.34 -7.49
CA GLN A 15 -22.22 -9.43 -8.93
C GLN A 15 -23.27 -8.42 -9.42
N LYS A 16 -24.29 -8.12 -8.61
CA LYS A 16 -25.35 -7.16 -8.95
C LYS A 16 -24.92 -5.70 -8.81
N ASN A 17 -23.84 -5.43 -8.08
CA ASN A 17 -23.38 -4.06 -7.78
C ASN A 17 -22.11 -3.64 -8.54
N VAL A 18 -21.63 -4.45 -9.49
CA VAL A 18 -20.45 -4.13 -10.30
C VAL A 18 -20.77 -4.13 -11.78
N ARG A 19 -20.03 -3.35 -12.55
CA ARG A 19 -20.23 -3.24 -14.01
C ARG A 19 -19.84 -4.52 -14.76
N ILE A 20 -18.76 -5.21 -14.30
CA ILE A 20 -18.19 -6.37 -14.97
C ILE A 20 -18.06 -7.50 -13.94
N PRO A 21 -19.18 -8.22 -13.64
CA PRO A 21 -19.21 -9.20 -12.57
C PRO A 21 -18.28 -10.38 -12.78
N ASP A 22 -18.11 -10.86 -14.00
CA ASP A 22 -17.28 -12.03 -14.30
C ASP A 22 -15.79 -11.77 -14.01
N ILE A 23 -15.30 -10.58 -14.32
CA ILE A 23 -13.92 -10.17 -14.00
C ILE A 23 -13.75 -10.08 -12.49
N LEU A 24 -14.66 -9.38 -11.78
CA LEU A 24 -14.58 -9.28 -10.32
C LEU A 24 -14.58 -10.66 -9.65
N MET A 25 -15.46 -11.55 -10.10
CA MET A 25 -15.53 -12.90 -9.52
C MET A 25 -14.29 -13.73 -9.85
N GLY A 26 -13.72 -13.56 -11.06
CA GLY A 26 -12.44 -14.15 -11.44
C GLY A 26 -11.32 -13.70 -10.53
N ASP A 27 -11.20 -12.39 -10.26
CA ASP A 27 -10.20 -11.83 -9.37
C ASP A 27 -10.35 -12.34 -7.92
N LEU A 28 -11.58 -12.41 -7.41
CA LEU A 28 -11.85 -12.95 -6.07
C LEU A 28 -11.47 -14.44 -5.97
N HIS A 29 -11.79 -15.23 -6.98
CA HIS A 29 -11.40 -16.65 -7.03
C HIS A 29 -9.86 -16.79 -7.13
N GLY A 30 -9.20 -15.93 -7.92
CA GLY A 30 -7.74 -15.88 -8.03
C GLY A 30 -7.07 -15.59 -6.67
N GLN A 31 -7.60 -14.62 -5.90
CA GLN A 31 -7.11 -14.30 -4.56
C GLN A 31 -7.26 -15.48 -3.59
N VAL A 32 -8.39 -16.19 -3.63
CA VAL A 32 -8.62 -17.38 -2.79
C VAL A 32 -7.67 -18.51 -3.20
N ALA A 33 -7.49 -18.74 -4.49
CA ALA A 33 -6.58 -19.76 -5.02
C ALA A 33 -5.12 -19.45 -4.62
N ALA A 34 -4.69 -18.18 -4.73
CA ALA A 34 -3.36 -17.74 -4.30
C ALA A 34 -3.13 -18.00 -2.81
N GLY A 35 -4.13 -17.68 -1.96
CA GLY A 35 -4.08 -17.98 -0.53
C GLY A 35 -3.91 -19.49 -0.25
N HIS A 36 -4.63 -20.32 -0.98
CA HIS A 36 -4.55 -21.81 -0.85
C HIS A 36 -3.17 -22.34 -1.24
N VAL A 37 -2.65 -21.91 -2.39
CA VAL A 37 -1.31 -22.32 -2.85
C VAL A 37 -0.24 -21.82 -1.87
N GLY A 38 -0.33 -20.58 -1.40
CA GLY A 38 0.59 -20.01 -0.41
C GLY A 38 0.59 -20.83 0.89
N GLN A 39 -0.59 -21.18 1.39
CA GLN A 39 -0.72 -22.03 2.58
C GLN A 39 -0.05 -23.39 2.40
N GLN A 40 -0.30 -24.07 1.30
CA GLN A 40 0.30 -25.38 1.02
C GLN A 40 1.82 -25.30 0.98
N ARG A 41 2.37 -24.33 0.23
CA ARG A 41 3.82 -24.13 0.12
C ARG A 41 4.47 -23.76 1.46
N PHE A 42 3.78 -22.99 2.28
CA PHE A 42 4.28 -22.66 3.62
C PHE A 42 4.31 -23.88 4.54
N ILE A 43 3.28 -24.74 4.50
CA ILE A 43 3.24 -25.99 5.26
C ILE A 43 4.39 -26.91 4.82
N GLU A 44 4.64 -27.08 3.52
CA GLU A 44 5.77 -27.87 2.99
C GLU A 44 7.13 -27.38 3.54
N LEU A 45 7.32 -26.04 3.67
CA LEU A 45 8.52 -25.48 4.29
C LEU A 45 8.61 -25.84 5.77
N LEU A 46 7.49 -25.73 6.52
CA LEU A 46 7.47 -26.08 7.94
C LEU A 46 7.74 -27.57 8.18
N GLU A 47 7.24 -28.46 7.32
CA GLU A 47 7.48 -29.89 7.38
C GLU A 47 8.93 -30.24 7.04
N THR A 48 9.55 -29.52 6.08
CA THR A 48 10.91 -29.77 5.63
C THR A 48 11.97 -29.29 6.64
N TYR A 49 11.78 -28.08 7.18
CA TYR A 49 12.83 -27.41 7.99
C TYR A 49 12.46 -27.27 9.46
N GLY A 50 11.22 -27.54 9.84
CA GLY A 50 10.71 -27.32 11.19
C GLY A 50 10.27 -25.86 11.43
N VAL A 51 9.30 -25.71 12.34
CA VAL A 51 8.68 -24.40 12.63
C VAL A 51 9.71 -23.38 13.14
N SER A 52 10.58 -23.78 14.08
CA SER A 52 11.58 -22.86 14.68
C SER A 52 12.50 -22.29 13.62
N VAL A 53 13.09 -23.12 12.77
CA VAL A 53 14.04 -22.72 11.72
C VAL A 53 13.37 -21.77 10.72
N VAL A 54 12.14 -22.08 10.29
CA VAL A 54 11.43 -21.24 9.33
C VAL A 54 11.10 -19.88 9.95
N MET A 55 10.65 -19.82 11.20
CA MET A 55 10.33 -18.56 11.88
C MET A 55 11.57 -17.71 12.14
N GLU A 56 12.68 -18.31 12.52
CA GLU A 56 13.98 -17.64 12.68
C GLU A 56 14.48 -17.10 11.36
N ALA A 57 14.39 -17.86 10.26
CA ALA A 57 14.78 -17.42 8.92
C ALA A 57 13.92 -16.24 8.43
N ILE A 58 12.60 -16.24 8.68
CA ILE A 58 11.71 -15.12 8.35
C ILE A 58 12.14 -13.86 9.11
N GLN A 59 12.42 -13.97 10.41
CA GLN A 59 12.86 -12.85 11.22
C GLN A 59 14.20 -12.29 10.71
N GLU A 60 15.18 -13.15 10.47
CA GLU A 60 16.49 -12.75 9.93
C GLU A 60 16.38 -12.06 8.57
N LEU A 61 15.53 -12.56 7.67
CA LEU A 61 15.29 -11.94 6.37
C LEU A 61 14.69 -10.53 6.51
N MET A 62 13.78 -10.34 7.46
CA MET A 62 13.20 -9.01 7.72
C MET A 62 14.23 -8.06 8.35
N ASP A 63 15.01 -8.53 9.31
CA ASP A 63 16.03 -7.72 10.00
C ASP A 63 17.16 -7.32 9.03
N ARG A 64 17.54 -8.24 8.15
CA ARG A 64 18.50 -7.95 7.08
C ARG A 64 17.98 -6.90 6.10
N ALA A 65 16.73 -7.02 5.67
CA ALA A 65 16.11 -6.05 4.77
C ALA A 65 16.01 -4.66 5.42
N GLU A 66 15.65 -4.59 6.70
CA GLU A 66 15.66 -3.36 7.49
C GLU A 66 17.06 -2.74 7.55
N ALA A 67 18.07 -3.53 7.93
CA ALA A 67 19.45 -3.05 8.05
C ALA A 67 19.97 -2.50 6.70
N MET A 68 19.68 -3.18 5.59
CA MET A 68 20.07 -2.69 4.26
C MET A 68 19.36 -1.38 3.90
N THR A 69 18.06 -1.26 4.17
CA THR A 69 17.31 -0.02 3.93
C THR A 69 17.84 1.13 4.78
N ARG A 70 18.08 0.90 6.08
CA ARG A 70 18.65 1.89 6.99
C ARG A 70 20.02 2.36 6.56
N ALA A 71 20.88 1.45 6.09
CA ALA A 71 22.21 1.80 5.60
C ALA A 71 22.11 2.77 4.41
N ARG A 72 21.18 2.52 3.46
CA ARG A 72 20.97 3.40 2.31
C ARG A 72 20.35 4.74 2.69
N LEU A 73 19.39 4.76 3.62
CA LEU A 73 18.82 6.03 4.12
C LEU A 73 19.88 6.90 4.80
N SER A 74 20.82 6.30 5.53
CA SER A 74 21.92 7.02 6.19
C SER A 74 22.90 7.67 5.21
N GLU A 75 22.92 7.29 3.95
CA GLU A 75 23.73 7.94 2.90
C GLU A 75 23.08 9.23 2.37
N ILE A 76 21.78 9.42 2.64
CA ILE A 76 21.04 10.62 2.23
C ILE A 76 21.21 11.68 3.33
N PRO A 77 21.58 12.93 2.99
CA PRO A 77 21.71 13.98 3.98
C PRO A 77 20.41 14.22 4.78
N ASP A 78 20.55 14.45 6.07
CA ASP A 78 19.42 14.85 6.91
C ASP A 78 18.79 16.15 6.39
N GLY A 79 17.46 16.20 6.34
CA GLY A 79 16.76 17.37 5.85
C GLY A 79 15.27 17.10 5.63
N SER A 80 14.52 18.17 5.35
CA SER A 80 13.11 18.10 4.98
C SER A 80 12.92 18.67 3.58
N TYR A 81 12.19 17.94 2.75
CA TYR A 81 11.94 18.24 1.34
C TYR A 81 10.44 18.21 1.10
N THR A 82 9.87 19.34 0.67
CA THR A 82 8.43 19.43 0.39
C THR A 82 8.21 19.58 -1.11
N CYS A 83 7.27 18.80 -1.63
CA CYS A 83 6.79 18.90 -2.99
C CYS A 83 5.26 19.00 -2.98
N ILE A 84 4.72 19.79 -3.91
CA ILE A 84 3.28 19.88 -4.15
C ILE A 84 3.07 19.63 -5.64
N ASP A 85 2.17 18.70 -5.94
CA ASP A 85 1.70 18.47 -7.32
C ASP A 85 0.17 18.54 -7.38
N TYR A 86 -0.39 18.62 -8.59
CA TYR A 86 -1.80 18.92 -8.78
C TYR A 86 -2.43 17.98 -9.79
N LEU A 87 -3.57 17.41 -9.41
CA LEU A 87 -4.53 16.88 -10.38
C LEU A 87 -5.39 18.04 -10.89
N ASP A 88 -5.78 18.00 -12.16
CA ASP A 88 -6.51 19.11 -12.79
C ASP A 88 -7.86 19.39 -12.13
N ASN A 89 -8.65 18.34 -11.86
CA ASN A 89 -9.94 18.42 -11.17
C ASN A 89 -10.45 17.03 -10.79
N ASP A 90 -11.60 16.93 -10.12
CA ASP A 90 -12.18 15.64 -9.68
C ASP A 90 -13.24 15.06 -10.65
N GLY A 91 -13.44 15.68 -11.81
CA GLY A 91 -14.47 15.30 -12.78
C GLY A 91 -15.88 15.79 -12.41
N VAL A 92 -16.05 16.48 -11.27
CA VAL A 92 -17.31 17.05 -10.79
C VAL A 92 -17.18 18.58 -10.64
N ASP A 93 -16.13 19.03 -9.98
CA ASP A 93 -15.75 20.44 -9.85
C ASP A 93 -14.57 20.72 -10.79
N LEU A 94 -14.87 21.11 -12.01
CA LEU A 94 -13.89 21.24 -13.10
C LEU A 94 -12.93 22.42 -12.95
N ASP A 95 -13.28 23.40 -12.15
CA ASP A 95 -12.49 24.62 -11.94
C ASP A 95 -11.55 24.52 -10.72
N ARG A 96 -11.57 23.39 -10.02
CA ARG A 96 -10.81 23.20 -8.79
C ARG A 96 -9.69 22.19 -8.96
N ARG A 97 -8.45 22.66 -8.89
CA ARG A 97 -7.27 21.77 -8.81
C ARG A 97 -7.19 21.07 -7.46
N ILE A 98 -6.70 19.86 -7.45
CA ILE A 98 -6.53 19.03 -6.26
C ILE A 98 -5.03 18.95 -5.96
N ALA A 99 -4.59 19.58 -4.88
CA ALA A 99 -3.20 19.53 -4.45
C ALA A 99 -2.91 18.21 -3.72
N ILE A 100 -1.80 17.60 -4.07
CA ILE A 100 -1.18 16.51 -3.29
C ILE A 100 0.16 17.05 -2.80
N GLN A 101 0.29 17.22 -1.50
CA GLN A 101 1.51 17.68 -0.87
C GLN A 101 2.15 16.55 -0.10
N ALA A 102 3.46 16.37 -0.27
CA ALA A 102 4.27 15.45 0.52
C ALA A 102 5.49 16.18 1.06
N THR A 103 5.74 16.04 2.35
CA THR A 103 6.98 16.47 3.01
C THR A 103 7.74 15.24 3.45
N VAL A 104 8.89 15.01 2.85
CA VAL A 104 9.79 13.90 3.22
C VAL A 104 10.88 14.45 4.11
N THR A 105 11.04 13.88 5.30
CA THR A 105 12.12 14.21 6.24
C THR A 105 13.01 13.01 6.43
N ILE A 106 14.29 13.17 6.16
CA ILE A 106 15.35 12.18 6.47
C ILE A 106 15.99 12.60 7.79
N LYS A 107 16.10 11.66 8.73
CA LYS A 107 16.77 11.85 10.02
C LYS A 107 17.57 10.60 10.37
N GLY A 108 18.87 10.64 10.14
CA GLY A 108 19.73 9.47 10.26
C GLY A 108 19.31 8.34 9.33
N SER A 109 18.84 7.23 9.89
CA SER A 109 18.36 6.07 9.12
C SER A 109 16.83 5.96 9.04
N GLU A 110 16.10 7.02 9.39
CA GLU A 110 14.63 7.07 9.39
C GLU A 110 14.12 8.01 8.30
N LEU A 111 13.03 7.60 7.64
CA LEU A 111 12.31 8.42 6.67
C LEU A 111 10.89 8.67 7.18
N TYR A 112 10.52 9.93 7.23
CA TYR A 112 9.17 10.38 7.55
C TYR A 112 8.55 11.01 6.30
N CYS A 113 7.37 10.56 5.89
CA CYS A 113 6.61 11.15 4.80
C CYS A 113 5.26 11.64 5.33
N ASP A 114 5.08 12.95 5.33
CA ASP A 114 3.89 13.63 5.83
C ASP A 114 3.12 14.25 4.66
N PHE A 115 1.85 13.87 4.50
CA PHE A 115 0.93 14.37 3.49
C PHE A 115 0.06 15.54 3.98
N THR A 116 0.41 16.17 5.10
CA THR A 116 -0.26 17.38 5.59
C THR A 116 -0.15 18.50 4.56
N GLY A 117 -1.27 19.17 4.27
CA GLY A 117 -1.39 20.15 3.18
C GLY A 117 -2.02 19.62 1.90
N THR A 118 -2.18 18.28 1.79
CA THR A 118 -2.97 17.66 0.71
C THR A 118 -4.44 18.10 0.79
N SER A 119 -5.06 18.33 -0.36
CA SER A 119 -6.45 18.76 -0.48
C SER A 119 -7.42 17.84 0.29
N PRO A 120 -8.51 18.41 0.86
CA PRO A 120 -9.60 17.60 1.39
C PRO A 120 -10.16 16.64 0.34
N GLN A 121 -10.74 15.53 0.79
CA GLN A 121 -11.40 14.57 -0.07
C GLN A 121 -12.40 15.25 -1.01
N VAL A 122 -12.52 14.73 -2.21
CA VAL A 122 -13.31 15.29 -3.30
C VAL A 122 -14.59 14.48 -3.56
N ARG A 123 -15.55 15.08 -4.26
CA ARG A 123 -16.82 14.43 -4.61
C ARG A 123 -16.67 13.43 -5.74
N GLY A 124 -15.73 13.69 -6.65
CA GLY A 124 -15.41 12.81 -7.77
C GLY A 124 -14.62 11.55 -7.35
N PRO A 125 -14.32 10.64 -8.29
CA PRO A 125 -13.77 9.34 -8.01
C PRO A 125 -12.25 9.31 -7.76
N LEU A 126 -11.59 10.46 -7.68
CA LEU A 126 -10.13 10.59 -7.57
C LEU A 126 -9.58 10.48 -6.15
N ASN A 127 -10.41 10.15 -5.14
CA ASN A 127 -9.88 9.87 -3.82
C ASN A 127 -9.09 8.55 -3.83
N CYS A 128 -7.96 8.53 -3.15
CA CYS A 128 -7.05 7.40 -3.04
C CYS A 128 -7.19 6.73 -1.68
N VAL A 129 -7.40 5.42 -1.65
CA VAL A 129 -7.40 4.68 -0.37
C VAL A 129 -6.01 4.71 0.26
N PRO A 130 -5.89 4.78 1.61
CA PRO A 130 -4.60 4.89 2.29
C PRO A 130 -3.59 3.83 1.86
N THR A 131 -4.04 2.59 1.64
CA THR A 131 -3.16 1.49 1.22
C THR A 131 -2.49 1.73 -0.13
N ALA A 132 -3.14 2.44 -1.06
CA ALA A 132 -2.54 2.76 -2.35
C ALA A 132 -1.52 3.90 -2.21
N ALA A 133 -1.82 4.94 -1.40
CA ALA A 133 -0.86 6.01 -1.08
C ALA A 133 0.39 5.47 -0.36
N ILE A 134 0.20 4.54 0.60
CA ILE A 134 1.30 3.83 1.28
C ILE A 134 2.14 3.03 0.26
N ALA A 135 1.49 2.30 -0.65
CA ALA A 135 2.21 1.54 -1.68
C ALA A 135 3.04 2.44 -2.59
N GLY A 136 2.52 3.61 -2.97
CA GLY A 136 3.25 4.62 -3.72
C GLY A 136 4.49 5.13 -2.98
N ALA A 137 4.35 5.48 -1.69
CA ALA A 137 5.46 5.91 -0.85
C ALA A 137 6.52 4.80 -0.70
N TYR A 138 6.12 3.55 -0.49
CA TYR A 138 7.03 2.40 -0.41
C TYR A 138 7.77 2.15 -1.74
N TYR A 139 7.09 2.33 -2.87
CA TYR A 139 7.73 2.25 -4.17
C TYR A 139 8.85 3.30 -4.32
N VAL A 140 8.59 4.56 -3.93
CA VAL A 140 9.60 5.62 -3.94
C VAL A 140 10.79 5.28 -3.04
N VAL A 141 10.54 4.81 -1.82
CA VAL A 141 11.63 4.38 -0.91
C VAL A 141 12.52 3.35 -1.56
N ARG A 142 11.96 2.36 -2.23
CA ARG A 142 12.74 1.34 -2.95
C ARG A 142 13.53 1.90 -4.13
N THR A 143 13.04 2.94 -4.80
CA THR A 143 13.78 3.56 -5.91
C THR A 143 14.96 4.42 -5.46
N ILE A 144 14.87 5.04 -4.28
CA ILE A 144 15.93 5.90 -3.73
C ILE A 144 16.93 5.14 -2.85
N THR A 145 16.61 3.89 -2.48
CA THR A 145 17.52 3.04 -1.68
C THR A 145 18.25 2.04 -2.59
N ASP A 146 18.11 0.76 -2.34
CA ASP A 146 18.80 -0.28 -3.08
C ASP A 146 17.78 -1.29 -3.68
N PRO A 147 17.71 -1.43 -5.01
CA PRO A 147 16.79 -2.37 -5.64
C PRO A 147 17.08 -3.84 -5.29
N THR A 148 18.28 -4.16 -4.79
CA THR A 148 18.66 -5.52 -4.37
C THR A 148 18.16 -5.90 -2.99
N VAL A 149 17.65 -4.94 -2.19
CA VAL A 149 17.04 -5.22 -0.88
C VAL A 149 15.85 -6.18 -1.07
N PRO A 150 15.80 -7.32 -0.36
CA PRO A 150 14.68 -8.25 -0.45
C PRO A 150 13.35 -7.56 -0.12
N ASN A 151 12.35 -7.70 -1.00
CA ASN A 151 11.05 -7.05 -0.79
C ASN A 151 10.22 -7.78 0.27
N ASN A 152 10.31 -7.31 1.50
CA ASN A 152 9.52 -7.79 2.63
C ASN A 152 9.21 -6.64 3.59
N SER A 153 8.47 -6.90 4.65
CA SER A 153 8.05 -5.88 5.63
C SER A 153 9.22 -5.20 6.36
N GLY A 154 10.38 -5.83 6.42
CA GLY A 154 11.60 -5.25 7.03
C GLY A 154 12.05 -3.99 6.32
N CYS A 155 11.92 -3.92 4.97
CA CYS A 155 12.31 -2.74 4.19
C CYS A 155 11.64 -1.44 4.66
N TYR A 156 10.47 -1.53 5.30
CA TYR A 156 9.63 -0.39 5.60
C TYR A 156 9.54 -0.06 7.09
N ARG A 157 10.28 -0.79 7.95
CA ARG A 157 10.30 -0.52 9.40
C ARG A 157 10.90 0.84 9.77
N SER A 158 11.77 1.38 8.91
CA SER A 158 12.36 2.72 9.04
C SER A 158 11.57 3.81 8.32
N VAL A 159 10.38 3.48 7.78
CA VAL A 159 9.55 4.40 6.99
C VAL A 159 8.27 4.71 7.73
N HIS A 160 8.07 5.98 8.05
CA HIS A 160 6.93 6.48 8.81
C HIS A 160 6.05 7.36 7.92
N LEU A 161 4.78 7.00 7.80
CA LEU A 161 3.84 7.69 6.94
C LEU A 161 2.73 8.36 7.75
N HIS A 162 2.49 9.62 7.49
CA HIS A 162 1.35 10.37 8.01
C HIS A 162 0.42 10.78 6.87
N LEU A 163 -0.78 10.20 6.85
CA LEU A 163 -1.83 10.44 5.87
C LEU A 163 -3.02 11.08 6.61
N PRO A 164 -3.20 12.42 6.58
CA PRO A 164 -4.28 13.08 7.30
C PRO A 164 -5.65 12.58 6.85
N GLU A 165 -6.49 12.20 7.80
CA GLU A 165 -7.83 11.70 7.53
C GLU A 165 -8.73 12.78 6.92
N GLY A 166 -9.59 12.40 5.96
CA GLY A 166 -10.47 13.31 5.26
C GLY A 166 -9.80 14.05 4.09
N THR A 167 -8.58 13.68 3.73
CA THR A 167 -7.89 14.17 2.53
C THR A 167 -8.10 13.23 1.35
N VAL A 168 -7.69 13.68 0.15
CA VAL A 168 -7.78 12.88 -1.07
C VAL A 168 -6.94 11.60 -1.02
N VAL A 169 -5.91 11.53 -0.17
CA VAL A 169 -5.05 10.34 0.02
C VAL A 169 -5.45 9.46 1.22
N ASN A 170 -6.42 9.93 2.02
CA ASN A 170 -7.01 9.18 3.15
C ASN A 170 -8.46 9.61 3.37
N PRO A 171 -9.37 9.32 2.43
CA PRO A 171 -10.75 9.78 2.48
C PRO A 171 -11.56 8.99 3.51
N ARG A 172 -12.57 9.64 4.08
CA ARG A 172 -13.60 9.01 4.91
C ARG A 172 -14.70 8.43 4.03
N PRO A 173 -15.18 7.21 4.32
CA PRO A 173 -16.36 6.67 3.65
C PRO A 173 -17.58 7.61 3.78
N PRO A 174 -18.44 7.66 2.76
CA PRO A 174 -18.51 6.87 1.52
C PRO A 174 -17.83 7.50 0.30
N ALA A 175 -16.65 8.07 0.43
CA ALA A 175 -15.94 8.71 -0.67
C ALA A 175 -15.72 7.77 -1.87
N ALA A 176 -15.85 8.31 -3.07
CA ALA A 176 -15.61 7.57 -4.31
C ALA A 176 -14.10 7.42 -4.57
N VAL A 177 -13.62 6.19 -4.75
CA VAL A 177 -12.19 5.85 -4.86
C VAL A 177 -11.85 5.05 -6.13
N ASN A 178 -12.75 5.06 -7.13
CA ASN A 178 -12.64 4.20 -8.30
C ASN A 178 -11.46 4.55 -9.24
N ALA A 179 -11.13 5.83 -9.35
CA ALA A 179 -10.05 6.32 -10.22
C ALA A 179 -8.71 6.55 -9.47
N ARG A 180 -8.50 5.88 -8.35
CA ARG A 180 -7.32 6.01 -7.48
C ARG A 180 -5.97 5.80 -8.16
N THR A 181 -5.95 5.18 -9.34
CA THR A 181 -4.71 4.98 -10.13
C THR A 181 -4.23 6.25 -10.84
N ALA A 182 -5.08 7.29 -10.89
CA ALA A 182 -4.75 8.61 -11.43
C ALA A 182 -4.32 9.60 -10.32
N THR A 183 -4.45 9.20 -9.06
CA THR A 183 -4.01 9.95 -7.87
C THR A 183 -2.68 9.40 -7.35
#